data_0e734b1125a8efa0eb79356b490cb00a
#
_entry.id   0e734b1125a8efa0eb79356b490cb00a
#
_cell.length_a   1.000
_cell.length_b   1.000
_cell.length_c   1.000
_cell.angle_alpha   90.00
_cell.angle_beta   90.00
_cell.angle_gamma   90.00
#
_symmetry.space_group_name_H-M   'P 1'
#
loop_
_entity.id
_entity.type
_entity.pdbx_description
1 polymer ?
#
loop_
_entity_poly.entity_id
_entity_poly.type
_entity_poly.pdbx_seq_one_letter_code
_entity_poly.pdbx_strand_id
1 'polypeptide(L)'
;STVQVELGLNLGDTEVGDLGTLEYNTGSGWVAVPNDGVVTVPAGQTEFDVRIASIDDAVYEGPEDFSVTVTGIGAVQGSDTGTATIVDDGSGPGPDPDDDRPSVTISDAGTINEGETANFKVTLSNASESTVQVELGLNLGDTEV
;
A
#
# COMPACT_ATOMS: atom_id res chain seq x y z
N SER A 1 9.17 36.50 -12.90
CA SER A 1 10.15 35.45 -13.18
C SER A 1 9.72 34.11 -12.55
N THR A 2 10.24 33.01 -13.07
CA THR A 2 9.96 31.70 -12.53
C THR A 2 10.72 31.49 -11.22
N VAL A 3 10.21 30.59 -10.40
CA VAL A 3 10.88 30.13 -9.19
C VAL A 3 10.98 28.61 -9.21
N GLN A 4 11.79 28.04 -8.33
CA GLN A 4 12.03 26.62 -8.28
C GLN A 4 11.83 26.07 -6.88
N VAL A 5 11.34 24.83 -6.81
CA VAL A 5 11.26 24.04 -5.58
C VAL A 5 11.80 22.66 -5.84
N GLU A 6 12.20 21.96 -4.79
CA GLU A 6 12.65 20.57 -4.88
C GLU A 6 11.64 19.67 -4.19
N LEU A 7 11.23 18.61 -4.87
CA LEU A 7 10.33 17.60 -4.31
C LEU A 7 11.12 16.33 -3.98
N GLY A 8 10.91 15.78 -2.80
CA GLY A 8 11.53 14.55 -2.38
C GLY A 8 10.49 13.56 -1.90
N LEU A 9 10.54 12.34 -2.41
CA LEU A 9 9.68 11.25 -1.95
C LEU A 9 10.34 10.52 -0.81
N ASN A 10 9.59 10.36 0.28
CA ASN A 10 10.02 9.64 1.47
C ASN A 10 9.14 8.41 1.59
N LEU A 11 9.70 7.23 1.39
CA LEU A 11 8.92 6.00 1.32
C LEU A 11 8.26 5.63 2.66
N GLY A 12 8.88 6.02 3.79
CA GLY A 12 8.31 5.68 5.09
C GLY A 12 8.18 4.17 5.25
N ASP A 13 6.95 3.71 5.48
CA ASP A 13 6.66 2.28 5.62
C ASP A 13 6.54 1.55 4.28
N THR A 14 6.46 2.29 3.16
CA THR A 14 6.26 1.68 1.84
C THR A 14 7.58 1.25 1.22
N GLU A 15 7.49 0.44 0.16
CA GLU A 15 8.63 0.00 -0.63
C GLU A 15 8.53 0.57 -2.04
N VAL A 16 9.62 0.57 -2.78
CA VAL A 16 9.68 1.11 -4.15
C VAL A 16 8.60 0.49 -5.04
N GLY A 17 8.31 -0.81 -4.87
CA GLY A 17 7.30 -1.51 -5.65
C GLY A 17 5.86 -1.15 -5.30
N ASP A 18 5.63 -0.43 -4.19
CA ASP A 18 4.28 -0.05 -3.75
C ASP A 18 3.77 1.23 -4.40
N LEU A 19 4.67 2.01 -4.98
CA LEU A 19 4.37 3.33 -5.53
C LEU A 19 4.82 3.45 -6.97
N GLY A 20 4.06 4.22 -7.74
CA GLY A 20 4.42 4.57 -9.11
C GLY A 20 5.36 5.78 -9.17
N THR A 21 5.26 6.52 -10.25
CA THR A 21 6.10 7.70 -10.49
C THR A 21 5.48 8.94 -9.86
N LEU A 22 6.30 9.73 -9.16
CA LEU A 22 5.88 11.03 -8.64
C LEU A 22 5.74 12.01 -9.81
N GLU A 23 4.58 12.66 -9.89
CA GLU A 23 4.24 13.56 -10.98
C GLU A 23 3.76 14.91 -10.45
N TYR A 24 3.90 15.95 -11.28
CA TYR A 24 3.39 17.27 -10.93
C TYR A 24 2.69 17.92 -12.12
N ASN A 25 1.83 18.91 -11.83
CA ASN A 25 1.08 19.64 -12.85
C ASN A 25 1.04 21.11 -12.46
N THR A 26 1.71 21.95 -13.26
CA THR A 26 1.70 23.41 -13.08
C THR A 26 0.71 24.11 -14.02
N GLY A 27 -0.17 23.34 -14.68
CA GLY A 27 -1.20 23.87 -15.56
C GLY A 27 -1.14 23.36 -16.99
N SER A 28 -0.05 22.70 -17.38
CA SER A 28 0.12 22.18 -18.74
C SER A 28 -0.03 20.64 -18.84
N GLY A 29 -0.51 20.01 -17.78
CA GLY A 29 -0.67 18.54 -17.73
C GLY A 29 0.31 17.92 -16.75
N TRP A 30 0.11 16.63 -16.52
CA TRP A 30 0.94 15.86 -15.58
C TRP A 30 2.23 15.41 -16.24
N VAL A 31 3.34 15.69 -15.56
CA VAL A 31 4.66 15.24 -16.00
C VAL A 31 5.43 14.65 -14.82
N ALA A 32 6.33 13.72 -15.11
CA ALA A 32 7.15 13.10 -14.08
C ALA A 32 8.10 14.14 -13.45
N VAL A 33 8.26 14.05 -12.14
CA VAL A 33 9.25 14.86 -11.43
C VAL A 33 10.64 14.37 -11.84
N PRO A 34 11.55 15.28 -12.26
CA PRO A 34 12.90 14.88 -12.63
C PRO A 34 13.65 14.19 -11.50
N ASN A 35 14.71 13.44 -11.84
CA ASN A 35 15.50 12.71 -10.84
C ASN A 35 16.12 13.61 -9.77
N ASP A 36 16.42 14.87 -10.11
CA ASP A 36 16.95 15.83 -9.13
C ASP A 36 15.85 16.47 -8.28
N GLY A 37 14.58 16.16 -8.57
CA GLY A 37 13.44 16.66 -7.81
C GLY A 37 13.06 18.10 -8.10
N VAL A 38 13.79 18.80 -8.98
CA VAL A 38 13.60 20.23 -9.19
C VAL A 38 12.44 20.52 -10.12
N VAL A 39 11.50 21.32 -9.66
CA VAL A 39 10.31 21.75 -10.42
C VAL A 39 10.32 23.26 -10.55
N THR A 40 10.09 23.74 -11.77
CA THR A 40 9.96 25.16 -12.05
C THR A 40 8.51 25.58 -11.96
N VAL A 41 8.24 26.60 -11.14
CA VAL A 41 6.91 27.17 -10.98
C VAL A 41 6.80 28.40 -11.87
N PRO A 42 5.84 28.43 -12.80
CA PRO A 42 5.67 29.59 -13.68
C PRO A 42 5.44 30.89 -12.91
N ALA A 43 5.86 31.99 -13.50
CA ALA A 43 5.70 33.31 -12.90
C ALA A 43 4.23 33.59 -12.58
N GLY A 44 3.97 34.12 -11.39
CA GLY A 44 2.63 34.47 -10.96
C GLY A 44 1.79 33.34 -10.38
N GLN A 45 2.24 32.09 -10.49
CA GLN A 45 1.52 30.96 -9.86
C GLN A 45 1.89 30.84 -8.39
N THR A 46 0.90 30.49 -7.57
CA THR A 46 1.07 30.32 -6.13
C THR A 46 0.81 28.89 -5.68
N GLU A 47 0.38 28.00 -6.59
CA GLU A 47 0.11 26.60 -6.26
C GLU A 47 0.29 25.72 -7.49
N PHE A 48 0.54 24.46 -7.25
CA PHE A 48 0.49 23.41 -8.27
C PHE A 48 0.22 22.07 -7.59
N ASP A 49 -0.16 21.09 -8.38
CA ASP A 49 -0.54 19.78 -7.87
C ASP A 49 0.58 18.77 -8.05
N VAL A 50 0.67 17.85 -7.09
CA VAL A 50 1.61 16.72 -7.10
C VAL A 50 0.80 15.46 -6.85
N ARG A 51 1.12 14.38 -7.54
CA ARG A 51 0.45 13.11 -7.34
C ARG A 51 1.43 11.93 -7.47
N ILE A 52 1.06 10.82 -6.86
CA ILE A 52 1.76 9.56 -7.04
C ILE A 52 0.72 8.43 -6.95
N ALA A 53 0.80 7.46 -7.85
CA ALA A 53 -0.10 6.31 -7.83
C ALA A 53 0.43 5.27 -6.86
N SER A 54 -0.47 4.61 -6.15
CA SER A 54 -0.14 3.39 -5.41
C SER A 54 -0.36 2.19 -6.35
N ILE A 55 0.36 1.10 -6.09
CA ILE A 55 0.27 -0.12 -6.90
C ILE A 55 -0.48 -1.16 -6.09
N ASP A 56 -1.58 -1.67 -6.67
CA ASP A 56 -2.42 -2.68 -6.03
C ASP A 56 -1.83 -4.07 -6.23
N ASP A 57 -1.82 -4.87 -5.17
CA ASP A 57 -1.48 -6.29 -5.23
C ASP A 57 -2.38 -7.05 -4.24
N ALA A 58 -2.26 -8.37 -4.22
CA ALA A 58 -3.09 -9.23 -3.38
C ALA A 58 -2.42 -9.61 -2.05
N VAL A 59 -1.24 -9.06 -1.77
CA VAL A 59 -0.53 -9.32 -0.51
C VAL A 59 -1.02 -8.34 0.55
N TYR A 60 -1.43 -8.86 1.71
CA TYR A 60 -1.85 -8.01 2.81
C TYR A 60 -0.63 -7.42 3.51
N GLU A 61 -0.54 -6.08 3.52
CA GLU A 61 0.59 -5.35 4.08
C GLU A 61 0.21 -4.51 5.31
N GLY A 62 -1.08 -4.23 5.49
CA GLY A 62 -1.57 -3.33 6.52
C GLY A 62 -1.37 -1.86 6.14
N PRO A 63 -1.70 -0.92 7.05
CA PRO A 63 -1.54 0.50 6.78
C PRO A 63 -0.07 0.88 6.64
N GLU A 64 0.23 1.68 5.61
CA GLU A 64 1.59 2.14 5.33
C GLU A 64 1.58 3.62 5.01
N ASP A 65 2.48 4.39 5.63
CA ASP A 65 2.61 5.82 5.42
C ASP A 65 3.79 6.13 4.52
N PHE A 66 3.62 7.15 3.69
CA PHE A 66 4.71 7.77 2.94
C PHE A 66 4.51 9.28 2.91
N SER A 67 5.52 10.02 2.47
CA SER A 67 5.43 11.47 2.46
C SER A 67 6.19 12.07 1.28
N VAL A 68 5.81 13.31 0.95
CA VAL A 68 6.52 14.13 -0.03
C VAL A 68 6.94 15.40 0.66
N THR A 69 8.21 15.75 0.57
CA THR A 69 8.75 16.99 1.13
C THR A 69 9.04 17.95 -0.02
N VAL A 70 8.61 19.21 0.16
CA VAL A 70 8.95 20.29 -0.76
C VAL A 70 9.92 21.24 -0.07
N THR A 71 10.97 21.62 -0.78
CA THR A 71 11.98 22.55 -0.27
C THR A 71 12.16 23.68 -1.27
N GLY A 72 12.12 24.91 -0.78
CA GLY A 72 12.34 26.08 -1.61
C GLY A 72 13.77 26.18 -2.11
N ILE A 73 13.94 26.73 -3.30
CA ILE A 73 15.26 26.95 -3.91
C ILE A 73 15.40 28.45 -4.20
N GLY A 74 16.56 28.99 -3.89
CA GLY A 74 16.86 30.39 -4.19
C GLY A 74 15.94 31.35 -3.46
N ALA A 75 15.10 32.06 -4.19
CA ALA A 75 14.19 33.06 -3.63
C ALA A 75 13.02 32.45 -2.86
N VAL A 76 12.73 31.17 -3.05
CA VAL A 76 11.67 30.48 -2.30
C VAL A 76 12.28 29.93 -1.02
N GLN A 77 11.65 30.21 0.10
CA GLN A 77 12.18 29.86 1.42
C GLN A 77 11.36 28.73 2.06
N GLY A 78 12.02 27.98 2.92
CA GLY A 78 11.35 27.01 3.76
C GLY A 78 11.20 25.63 3.14
N SER A 79 10.61 24.74 3.91
CA SER A 79 10.26 23.38 3.48
C SER A 79 9.03 22.91 4.24
N ASP A 80 8.32 21.95 3.67
CA ASP A 80 7.14 21.39 4.30
C ASP A 80 6.96 19.96 3.80
N THR A 81 6.22 19.15 4.56
CA THR A 81 6.01 17.74 4.25
C THR A 81 4.52 17.40 4.27
N GLY A 82 4.05 16.76 3.21
CA GLY A 82 2.71 16.20 3.14
C GLY A 82 2.77 14.69 3.27
N THR A 83 1.84 14.10 4.02
CA THR A 83 1.81 12.67 4.31
C THR A 83 0.56 12.02 3.72
N ALA A 84 0.70 10.77 3.26
CA ALA A 84 -0.42 9.95 2.83
C ALA A 84 -0.31 8.56 3.44
N THR A 85 -1.46 7.90 3.62
CA THR A 85 -1.52 6.54 4.15
C THR A 85 -2.21 5.65 3.12
N ILE A 86 -1.59 4.50 2.85
CA ILE A 86 -2.18 3.46 1.98
C ILE A 86 -2.73 2.37 2.87
N VAL A 87 -3.96 1.94 2.62
CA VAL A 87 -4.60 0.88 3.41
C VAL A 87 -5.12 -0.22 2.48
N ASP A 88 -5.09 -1.46 2.98
CA ASP A 88 -5.60 -2.63 2.27
C ASP A 88 -6.39 -3.56 3.20
N ASP A 89 -6.97 -3.00 4.26
CA ASP A 89 -7.71 -3.74 5.30
C ASP A 89 -9.23 -3.45 5.28
N GLY A 90 -9.73 -2.87 4.20
CA GLY A 90 -11.13 -2.53 4.08
C GLY A 90 -11.51 -1.21 4.72
N SER A 91 -10.57 -0.49 5.32
CA SER A 91 -10.83 0.78 6.02
C SER A 91 -10.73 2.00 5.11
N GLY A 92 -10.32 1.82 3.87
CA GLY A 92 -10.14 2.92 2.93
C GLY A 92 -11.46 3.59 2.51
N PRO A 93 -11.38 4.75 1.87
CA PRO A 93 -12.57 5.50 1.47
C PRO A 93 -13.28 4.87 0.28
N GLY A 94 -14.54 5.25 0.11
CA GLY A 94 -15.35 4.85 -1.03
C GLY A 94 -16.20 3.61 -0.77
N PRO A 95 -17.07 3.24 -1.74
CA PRO A 95 -18.00 2.12 -1.56
C PRO A 95 -17.34 0.74 -1.63
N ASP A 96 -16.15 0.65 -2.27
CA ASP A 96 -15.43 -0.62 -2.43
C ASP A 96 -13.98 -0.46 -1.95
N PRO A 97 -13.76 -0.31 -0.64
CA PRO A 97 -12.40 -0.16 -0.14
C PRO A 97 -11.59 -1.43 -0.36
N ASP A 98 -10.30 -1.25 -0.66
CA ASP A 98 -9.39 -2.38 -0.87
C ASP A 98 -9.21 -3.17 0.43
N ASP A 99 -9.34 -4.49 0.34
CA ASP A 99 -9.25 -5.37 1.50
C ASP A 99 -8.55 -6.67 1.09
N ASP A 100 -7.27 -6.75 1.44
CA ASP A 100 -6.43 -7.92 1.16
C ASP A 100 -6.22 -8.80 2.38
N ARG A 101 -6.99 -8.57 3.45
CA ARG A 101 -6.89 -9.42 4.65
C ARG A 101 -7.18 -10.86 4.28
N PRO A 102 -6.30 -11.80 4.65
CA PRO A 102 -6.50 -13.20 4.30
C PRO A 102 -7.75 -13.78 4.96
N SER A 103 -8.49 -14.58 4.21
CA SER A 103 -9.52 -15.44 4.75
C SER A 103 -9.03 -16.88 4.73
N VAL A 104 -9.58 -17.74 5.57
CA VAL A 104 -9.09 -19.09 5.74
C VAL A 104 -10.16 -20.11 5.37
N THR A 105 -9.72 -21.20 4.72
CA THR A 105 -10.56 -22.36 4.43
C THR A 105 -9.79 -23.64 4.77
N ILE A 106 -10.51 -24.72 4.94
CA ILE A 106 -9.91 -26.04 5.15
C ILE A 106 -10.64 -27.04 4.28
N SER A 107 -9.89 -27.96 3.69
CA SER A 107 -10.45 -29.03 2.86
C SER A 107 -10.93 -30.20 3.70
N ASP A 108 -11.86 -31.00 3.14
CA ASP A 108 -12.25 -32.26 3.73
C ASP A 108 -11.14 -33.30 3.49
N ALA A 109 -11.00 -34.23 4.38
CA ALA A 109 -10.03 -35.34 4.24
C ALA A 109 -10.62 -36.55 3.57
N GLY A 110 -11.95 -36.60 3.39
CA GLY A 110 -12.64 -37.76 2.83
C GLY A 110 -12.75 -38.89 3.81
N THR A 111 -12.90 -40.09 3.28
CA THR A 111 -13.08 -41.32 4.08
C THR A 111 -11.74 -42.02 4.22
N ILE A 112 -11.41 -42.45 5.43
CA ILE A 112 -10.19 -43.22 5.71
C ILE A 112 -10.56 -44.51 6.42
N ASN A 113 -9.69 -45.49 6.35
CA ASN A 113 -9.83 -46.69 7.16
C ASN A 113 -9.27 -46.43 8.55
N GLU A 114 -9.80 -47.13 9.52
CA GLU A 114 -9.26 -47.05 10.89
C GLU A 114 -7.78 -47.43 10.87
N GLY A 115 -6.97 -46.65 11.55
CA GLY A 115 -5.53 -46.81 11.57
C GLY A 115 -4.79 -45.98 10.55
N GLU A 116 -5.49 -45.35 9.61
CA GLU A 116 -4.91 -44.44 8.62
C GLU A 116 -4.89 -43.02 9.14
N THR A 117 -4.19 -42.15 8.42
CA THR A 117 -4.08 -40.74 8.76
C THR A 117 -5.02 -39.89 7.89
N ALA A 118 -5.82 -39.05 8.50
CA ALA A 118 -6.63 -38.09 7.78
C ALA A 118 -5.81 -36.83 7.51
N ASN A 119 -5.80 -36.36 6.28
CA ASN A 119 -5.06 -35.18 5.87
C ASN A 119 -6.02 -34.08 5.43
N PHE A 120 -5.85 -32.92 6.00
CA PHE A 120 -6.61 -31.71 5.68
C PHE A 120 -5.63 -30.66 5.16
N LYS A 121 -6.11 -29.80 4.27
CA LYS A 121 -5.30 -28.68 3.79
C LYS A 121 -5.96 -27.37 4.22
N VAL A 122 -5.20 -26.53 4.90
CA VAL A 122 -5.62 -25.18 5.27
C VAL A 122 -5.07 -24.23 4.21
N THR A 123 -5.94 -23.36 3.70
CA THR A 123 -5.57 -22.43 2.64
C THR A 123 -5.97 -21.01 3.05
N LEU A 124 -5.07 -20.07 2.85
CA LEU A 124 -5.36 -18.65 2.99
C LEU A 124 -5.67 -18.06 1.62
N SER A 125 -6.63 -17.15 1.56
CA SER A 125 -7.03 -16.51 0.28
C SER A 125 -5.91 -15.66 -0.31
N ASN A 126 -5.13 -15.01 0.55
CA ASN A 126 -4.05 -14.10 0.16
C ASN A 126 -2.83 -14.35 1.05
N ALA A 127 -1.66 -13.96 0.55
CA ALA A 127 -0.46 -13.91 1.39
C ALA A 127 -0.47 -12.65 2.23
N SER A 128 0.24 -12.68 3.35
CA SER A 128 0.48 -11.52 4.20
C SER A 128 1.98 -11.28 4.27
N GLU A 129 2.38 -10.01 4.28
CA GLU A 129 3.79 -9.62 4.43
C GLU A 129 4.33 -9.99 5.80
N SER A 130 3.49 -9.94 6.83
CA SER A 130 3.87 -10.32 8.19
C SER A 130 3.29 -11.70 8.52
N THR A 131 3.80 -12.32 9.60
CA THR A 131 3.27 -13.60 10.05
C THR A 131 1.82 -13.47 10.48
N VAL A 132 1.02 -14.50 10.18
CA VAL A 132 -0.37 -14.58 10.56
C VAL A 132 -0.60 -15.82 11.41
N GLN A 133 -1.69 -15.82 12.16
CA GLN A 133 -2.03 -16.94 13.03
C GLN A 133 -3.42 -17.46 12.70
N VAL A 134 -3.59 -18.76 12.83
CA VAL A 134 -4.89 -19.40 12.75
C VAL A 134 -5.04 -20.31 13.96
N GLU A 135 -6.27 -20.55 14.38
CA GLU A 135 -6.56 -21.46 15.48
C GLU A 135 -7.20 -22.71 14.93
N LEU A 136 -6.71 -23.88 15.36
CA LEU A 136 -7.27 -25.16 14.96
C LEU A 136 -8.06 -25.76 16.13
N GLY A 137 -9.28 -26.21 15.85
CA GLY A 137 -10.12 -26.85 16.83
C GLY A 137 -10.53 -28.24 16.35
N LEU A 138 -10.38 -29.25 17.18
CA LEU A 138 -10.83 -30.60 16.88
C LEU A 138 -12.26 -30.78 17.37
N ASN A 139 -13.12 -31.21 16.45
CA ASN A 139 -14.51 -31.50 16.75
C ASN A 139 -14.72 -33.01 16.58
N LEU A 140 -14.96 -33.72 17.65
CA LEU A 140 -15.02 -35.19 17.62
C LEU A 140 -16.26 -35.74 16.90
N GLY A 141 -17.37 -34.99 16.90
CA GLY A 141 -18.60 -35.44 16.27
C GLY A 141 -19.06 -36.77 16.84
N ASP A 142 -19.10 -37.78 15.98
CA ASP A 142 -19.52 -39.17 16.37
C ASP A 142 -18.42 -40.00 16.99
N THR A 143 -17.16 -39.52 16.95
CA THR A 143 -16.02 -40.28 17.48
C THR A 143 -15.91 -40.13 18.99
N GLU A 144 -15.15 -41.06 19.59
CA GLU A 144 -14.88 -41.04 21.03
C GLU A 144 -13.44 -40.65 21.30
N VAL A 145 -13.21 -40.11 22.49
CA VAL A 145 -11.87 -39.71 22.95
C VAL A 145 -11.00 -40.95 23.26
#